data_a0f985b8c496a7d1f0657516c15723c2
#
_entry.id   a0f985b8c496a7d1f0657516c15723c2
#
_cell.length_a   1.000
_cell.length_b   1.000
_cell.length_c   1.000
_cell.angle_alpha   90.00
_cell.angle_beta   90.00
_cell.angle_gamma   90.00
#
_symmetry.space_group_name_H-M   'P 1'
#
loop_
_entity.id
_entity.type
_entity.pdbx_description
1 polymer ?
#
loop_
_entity_poly.entity_id
_entity_poly.type
_entity_poly.pdbx_seq_one_letter_code
_entity_poly.pdbx_strand_id
1 'polypeptide(L)'
;MQTVHGINFAPFSPRGALAGEAVRDELRRMRRLTGADTVIFCPGAVQATPFTENIDFTGAHTTADEELLAITQAAKDLGLRVFWKPTVNCLDGTWRAHISFFDHDVPCEPKWGPWFDGYTAFQTHFAALAQQAGIELLILGCEMTKTEHREEEWRACISSVRSVYDGAVAYNCDKYGEAFVPWWDAVDVMASSGYYPVDAIGENLDRIRPLVEKAAKPFFFAEAGCMRMRGSAQVPNDWTLQGEPDDEEQNRWYQALFAAMETRPWLRGAALWD
;
A
#
# COMPACT_ATOMS: atom_id res chain seq x y z
N MET A 1 -1.95 6.74 -16.68
CA MET A 1 -1.12 5.76 -15.95
C MET A 1 -0.86 4.55 -16.85
N GLN A 2 0.38 4.09 -16.95
CA GLN A 2 0.71 2.82 -17.62
C GLN A 2 0.24 1.63 -16.77
N THR A 3 0.04 0.47 -17.41
CA THR A 3 -0.28 -0.77 -16.68
C THR A 3 0.82 -1.11 -15.69
N VAL A 4 0.45 -1.62 -14.52
CA VAL A 4 1.35 -2.02 -13.44
C VAL A 4 1.39 -3.55 -13.36
N HIS A 5 2.57 -4.12 -13.57
CA HIS A 5 2.88 -5.50 -13.21
C HIS A 5 3.89 -5.45 -12.08
N GLY A 6 3.37 -5.27 -10.86
CA GLY A 6 4.16 -4.87 -9.71
C GLY A 6 4.34 -5.97 -8.67
N ILE A 7 5.35 -5.76 -7.82
CA ILE A 7 5.59 -6.54 -6.59
C ILE A 7 5.79 -5.56 -5.44
N ASN A 8 5.14 -5.80 -4.31
CA ASN A 8 5.51 -5.18 -3.04
C ASN A 8 6.74 -5.92 -2.50
N PHE A 9 7.87 -5.22 -2.44
CA PHE A 9 9.16 -5.85 -2.13
C PHE A 9 9.58 -5.52 -0.71
N ALA A 10 9.87 -6.57 0.07
CA ALA A 10 10.36 -6.49 1.45
C ALA A 10 9.57 -5.50 2.32
N PRO A 11 8.23 -5.63 2.41
CA PRO A 11 7.43 -4.75 3.26
C PRO A 11 7.81 -4.88 4.72
N PHE A 12 7.58 -3.83 5.51
CA PHE A 12 7.86 -3.78 6.96
C PHE A 12 9.33 -3.99 7.33
N SER A 13 10.24 -3.65 6.45
CA SER A 13 11.68 -3.79 6.68
C SER A 13 12.16 -2.90 7.83
N PRO A 14 12.76 -3.46 8.88
CA PRO A 14 13.41 -2.66 9.93
C PRO A 14 14.68 -2.00 9.40
N ARG A 15 15.24 -1.07 10.17
CA ARG A 15 16.49 -0.41 9.88
C ARG A 15 17.62 -1.42 9.66
N GLY A 16 18.37 -1.25 8.58
CA GLY A 16 19.45 -2.15 8.15
C GLY A 16 18.99 -3.26 7.18
N ALA A 17 17.70 -3.54 7.07
CA ALA A 17 17.21 -4.69 6.27
C ALA A 17 17.34 -4.47 4.76
N LEU A 18 17.27 -3.24 4.28
CA LEU A 18 17.42 -2.92 2.84
C LEU A 18 18.87 -2.58 2.47
N ALA A 19 19.81 -2.68 3.42
CA ALA A 19 21.22 -2.42 3.19
C ALA A 19 21.92 -3.67 2.62
N GLY A 20 22.92 -3.45 1.77
CA GLY A 20 23.84 -4.48 1.33
C GLY A 20 23.47 -5.19 0.02
N GLU A 21 24.34 -6.12 -0.39
CA GLU A 21 24.25 -6.76 -1.70
C GLU A 21 23.18 -7.88 -1.71
N ALA A 22 22.97 -8.56 -0.59
CA ALA A 22 22.00 -9.67 -0.52
C ALA A 22 20.58 -9.22 -0.91
N VAL A 23 20.11 -8.06 -0.42
CA VAL A 23 18.78 -7.55 -0.78
C VAL A 23 18.71 -7.10 -2.23
N ARG A 24 19.82 -6.59 -2.79
CA ARG A 24 19.91 -6.26 -4.23
C ARG A 24 19.87 -7.52 -5.10
N ASP A 25 20.49 -8.62 -4.65
CA ASP A 25 20.40 -9.91 -5.33
C ASP A 25 18.97 -10.44 -5.32
N GLU A 26 18.25 -10.34 -4.21
CA GLU A 26 16.83 -10.72 -4.15
C GLU A 26 15.96 -9.82 -5.05
N LEU A 27 16.24 -8.54 -5.15
CA LEU A 27 15.55 -7.65 -6.08
C LEU A 27 15.79 -8.07 -7.55
N ARG A 28 17.03 -8.40 -7.91
CA ARG A 28 17.38 -8.96 -9.25
C ARG A 28 16.67 -10.28 -9.52
N ARG A 29 16.64 -11.15 -8.49
CA ARG A 29 15.96 -12.44 -8.54
C ARG A 29 14.46 -12.29 -8.73
N MET A 30 13.82 -11.42 -7.91
CA MET A 30 12.39 -11.10 -8.03
C MET A 30 12.06 -10.68 -9.47
N ARG A 31 12.74 -9.66 -10.03
CA ARG A 31 12.51 -9.20 -11.39
C ARG A 31 12.65 -10.33 -12.44
N ARG A 32 13.69 -11.16 -12.30
CA ARG A 32 13.94 -12.27 -13.26
C ARG A 32 12.84 -13.33 -13.20
N LEU A 33 12.34 -13.66 -12.01
CA LEU A 33 11.35 -14.73 -11.82
C LEU A 33 9.94 -14.30 -12.17
N THR A 34 9.59 -13.06 -11.86
CA THR A 34 8.22 -12.56 -12.02
C THR A 34 7.99 -11.81 -13.32
N GLY A 35 9.05 -11.29 -13.95
CA GLY A 35 8.92 -10.38 -15.09
C GLY A 35 8.29 -9.03 -14.71
N ALA A 36 8.20 -8.69 -13.42
CA ALA A 36 7.63 -7.42 -12.97
C ALA A 36 8.35 -6.22 -13.62
N ASP A 37 7.55 -5.21 -13.97
CA ASP A 37 8.03 -3.91 -14.48
C ASP A 37 8.06 -2.83 -13.38
N THR A 38 7.41 -3.09 -12.27
CA THR A 38 7.21 -2.14 -11.17
C THR A 38 7.53 -2.80 -9.83
N VAL A 39 8.17 -2.05 -8.94
CA VAL A 39 8.35 -2.44 -7.54
C VAL A 39 7.76 -1.38 -6.63
N ILE A 40 7.09 -1.80 -5.56
CA ILE A 40 6.61 -0.93 -4.50
C ILE A 40 7.45 -1.16 -3.25
N PHE A 41 8.12 -0.12 -2.77
CA PHE A 41 8.74 -0.13 -1.45
C PHE A 41 7.79 0.48 -0.42
N CYS A 42 7.70 -0.17 0.76
CA CYS A 42 6.81 0.23 1.83
C CYS A 42 7.61 0.70 3.06
N PRO A 43 8.20 1.92 3.02
CA PRO A 43 8.88 2.44 4.21
C PRO A 43 7.89 2.54 5.36
N GLY A 44 8.30 2.05 6.53
CA GLY A 44 7.42 1.91 7.67
C GLY A 44 7.50 3.05 8.66
N ALA A 45 6.40 3.31 9.34
CA ALA A 45 6.34 3.96 10.63
C ALA A 45 5.65 3.05 11.62
N VAL A 46 5.86 3.29 12.91
CA VAL A 46 5.21 2.51 13.97
C VAL A 46 4.58 3.41 15.00
N GLN A 47 3.47 2.94 15.56
CA GLN A 47 2.84 3.46 16.77
C GLN A 47 2.60 2.32 17.75
N ALA A 48 2.54 2.60 19.06
CA ALA A 48 2.48 1.53 20.06
C ALA A 48 1.21 0.68 19.94
N THR A 49 0.07 1.32 19.82
CA THR A 49 -1.27 0.69 19.71
C THR A 49 -2.13 1.50 18.74
N PRO A 50 -3.29 1.02 18.28
CA PRO A 50 -4.19 1.79 17.41
C PRO A 50 -4.77 3.06 18.07
N PHE A 51 -4.57 3.23 19.37
CA PHE A 51 -5.05 4.38 20.15
C PHE A 51 -3.94 5.33 20.58
N THR A 52 -2.74 5.21 20.01
CA THR A 52 -1.58 6.06 20.32
C THR A 52 -1.42 7.15 19.27
N GLU A 53 -1.26 8.40 19.69
CA GLU A 53 -1.09 9.55 18.79
C GLU A 53 0.32 9.61 18.16
N ASN A 54 1.33 9.12 18.90
CA ASN A 54 2.72 9.22 18.48
C ASN A 54 3.08 8.22 17.40
N ILE A 55 3.59 8.71 16.28
CA ILE A 55 4.09 7.92 15.15
C ILE A 55 5.60 8.07 15.08
N ASP A 56 6.34 6.96 15.24
CA ASP A 56 7.79 6.90 15.07
C ASP A 56 8.14 6.37 13.67
N PHE A 57 8.83 7.18 12.88
CA PHE A 57 9.35 6.82 11.56
C PHE A 57 10.86 6.99 11.44
N THR A 58 11.57 7.12 12.58
CA THR A 58 13.03 7.30 12.65
C THR A 58 13.73 6.23 13.46
N GLY A 59 12.99 5.40 14.17
CA GLY A 59 13.50 4.38 15.08
C GLY A 59 14.00 3.10 14.41
N ALA A 60 14.29 2.09 15.22
CA ALA A 60 14.84 0.81 14.78
C ALA A 60 13.86 -0.04 13.93
N HIS A 61 12.54 0.20 14.06
CA HIS A 61 11.49 -0.52 13.33
C HIS A 61 11.20 0.08 11.95
N THR A 62 11.93 1.11 11.55
CA THR A 62 11.69 1.86 10.31
C THR A 62 12.89 1.76 9.39
N THR A 63 12.66 1.73 8.08
CA THR A 63 13.73 1.78 7.08
C THR A 63 14.48 3.12 7.17
N ALA A 64 15.79 3.10 7.08
CA ALA A 64 16.58 4.34 7.00
C ALA A 64 16.42 4.99 5.61
N ASP A 65 16.48 6.33 5.57
CA ASP A 65 16.35 7.08 4.32
C ASP A 65 17.40 6.68 3.30
N GLU A 66 18.66 6.51 3.74
CA GLU A 66 19.78 6.14 2.89
C GLU A 66 19.61 4.74 2.29
N GLU A 67 19.05 3.81 3.05
CA GLU A 67 18.76 2.45 2.58
C GLU A 67 17.66 2.47 1.52
N LEU A 68 16.58 3.22 1.77
CA LEU A 68 15.47 3.37 0.84
C LEU A 68 15.93 4.02 -0.47
N LEU A 69 16.74 5.08 -0.38
CA LEU A 69 17.30 5.74 -1.56
C LEU A 69 18.21 4.80 -2.35
N ALA A 70 19.08 4.04 -1.65
CA ALA A 70 20.01 3.11 -2.28
C ALA A 70 19.31 1.94 -2.99
N ILE A 71 18.30 1.33 -2.36
CA ILE A 71 17.55 0.23 -2.99
C ILE A 71 16.65 0.76 -4.13
N THR A 72 16.13 1.98 -3.99
CA THR A 72 15.40 2.65 -5.06
C THR A 72 16.28 2.85 -6.30
N GLN A 73 17.51 3.33 -6.12
CA GLN A 73 18.43 3.48 -7.23
C GLN A 73 18.77 2.13 -7.87
N ALA A 74 19.01 1.10 -7.07
CA ALA A 74 19.26 -0.25 -7.57
C ALA A 74 18.08 -0.80 -8.40
N ALA A 75 16.84 -0.52 -7.98
CA ALA A 75 15.65 -0.90 -8.74
C ALA A 75 15.56 -0.16 -10.08
N LYS A 76 15.83 1.15 -10.08
CA LYS A 76 15.88 1.96 -11.32
C LYS A 76 16.98 1.50 -12.29
N ASP A 77 18.15 1.14 -11.78
CA ASP A 77 19.26 0.61 -12.59
C ASP A 77 18.89 -0.73 -13.25
N LEU A 78 17.98 -1.48 -12.65
CA LEU A 78 17.39 -2.68 -13.25
C LEU A 78 16.28 -2.35 -14.26
N GLY A 79 15.92 -1.10 -14.48
CA GLY A 79 14.85 -0.67 -15.36
C GLY A 79 13.45 -0.90 -14.78
N LEU A 80 13.32 -1.01 -13.47
CA LEU A 80 12.03 -1.07 -12.79
C LEU A 80 11.47 0.35 -12.57
N ARG A 81 10.19 0.50 -12.71
CA ARG A 81 9.44 1.64 -12.17
C ARG A 81 9.38 1.47 -10.65
N VAL A 82 9.52 2.56 -9.93
CA VAL A 82 9.52 2.51 -8.46
C VAL A 82 8.40 3.37 -7.91
N PHE A 83 7.54 2.77 -7.10
CA PHE A 83 6.53 3.45 -6.31
C PHE A 83 6.88 3.32 -4.83
N TRP A 84 6.48 4.29 -4.03
CA TRP A 84 6.60 4.20 -2.58
C TRP A 84 5.22 4.21 -1.93
N LYS A 85 5.08 3.40 -0.89
CA LYS A 85 3.86 3.28 -0.08
C LYS A 85 4.21 3.39 1.41
N PRO A 86 4.45 4.60 1.93
CA PRO A 86 4.72 4.80 3.35
C PRO A 86 3.54 4.30 4.19
N THR A 87 3.81 3.35 5.10
CA THR A 87 2.77 2.62 5.84
C THR A 87 3.04 2.65 7.34
N VAL A 88 2.03 2.99 8.15
CA VAL A 88 2.10 2.92 9.60
C VAL A 88 1.58 1.58 10.11
N ASN A 89 2.22 1.00 11.13
CA ASN A 89 1.81 -0.24 11.78
C ASN A 89 1.75 -0.07 13.30
N CYS A 90 0.96 -0.90 13.98
CA CYS A 90 0.91 -0.94 15.43
C CYS A 90 1.89 -2.01 15.96
N LEU A 91 2.70 -1.65 16.97
CA LEU A 91 3.68 -2.56 17.58
C LEU A 91 3.03 -3.69 18.39
N ASP A 92 1.80 -3.51 18.84
CA ASP A 92 1.03 -4.54 19.52
C ASP A 92 0.46 -5.63 18.58
N GLY A 93 0.74 -5.51 17.28
CA GLY A 93 0.24 -6.42 16.24
C GLY A 93 -1.18 -6.14 15.77
N THR A 94 -1.84 -5.12 16.29
CA THR A 94 -3.18 -4.72 15.83
C THR A 94 -3.08 -4.16 14.40
N TRP A 95 -3.96 -4.61 13.53
CA TRP A 95 -4.01 -4.13 12.15
C TRP A 95 -4.32 -2.62 12.10
N ARG A 96 -3.58 -1.87 11.30
CA ARG A 96 -3.68 -0.40 11.14
C ARG A 96 -5.08 0.11 10.81
N ALA A 97 -5.92 -0.71 10.20
CA ALA A 97 -7.33 -0.38 9.92
C ALA A 97 -8.14 -0.07 11.19
N HIS A 98 -7.66 -0.47 12.36
CA HIS A 98 -8.29 -0.21 13.65
C HIS A 98 -7.82 1.10 14.32
N ILE A 99 -6.89 1.84 13.73
CA ILE A 99 -6.47 3.15 14.24
C ILE A 99 -7.67 4.08 14.26
N SER A 100 -8.06 4.51 15.45
CA SER A 100 -9.28 5.31 15.64
C SER A 100 -9.28 6.01 16.97
N PHE A 101 -9.86 7.21 17.00
CA PHE A 101 -10.06 8.03 18.20
C PHE A 101 -11.52 8.47 18.27
N PHE A 102 -11.89 9.16 19.36
CA PHE A 102 -13.23 9.77 19.44
C PHE A 102 -13.37 10.90 18.42
N ASP A 103 -14.53 11.01 17.78
CA ASP A 103 -14.80 12.05 16.79
C ASP A 103 -14.98 13.46 17.40
N HIS A 104 -15.06 13.54 18.72
CA HIS A 104 -15.05 14.78 19.49
C HIS A 104 -14.00 14.68 20.58
N ASP A 105 -13.48 15.82 21.02
CA ASP A 105 -12.46 15.87 22.05
C ASP A 105 -13.00 15.37 23.38
N VAL A 106 -12.40 14.31 23.90
CA VAL A 106 -12.63 13.77 25.22
C VAL A 106 -11.43 14.11 26.10
N PRO A 107 -11.62 14.70 27.30
CA PRO A 107 -10.50 15.00 28.19
C PRO A 107 -9.69 13.74 28.54
N CYS A 108 -8.37 13.86 28.52
CA CYS A 108 -7.41 12.78 28.82
C CYS A 108 -7.40 11.59 27.82
N GLU A 109 -8.16 11.67 26.75
CA GLU A 109 -8.13 10.65 25.66
C GLU A 109 -7.30 11.14 24.47
N PRO A 110 -6.69 10.22 23.70
CA PRO A 110 -6.00 10.52 22.45
C PRO A 110 -6.94 11.15 21.41
N LYS A 111 -6.39 11.97 20.51
CA LYS A 111 -7.15 12.80 19.58
C LYS A 111 -6.71 12.65 18.16
N TRP A 112 -7.62 12.89 17.22
CA TRP A 112 -7.36 12.90 15.79
C TRP A 112 -6.32 13.96 15.38
N GLY A 113 -6.42 15.18 15.92
CA GLY A 113 -5.52 16.28 15.53
C GLY A 113 -4.04 15.94 15.71
N PRO A 114 -3.55 15.66 16.94
CA PRO A 114 -2.17 15.25 17.17
C PRO A 114 -1.73 14.02 16.36
N TRP A 115 -2.63 13.05 16.18
CA TRP A 115 -2.30 11.89 15.34
C TRP A 115 -2.10 12.28 13.88
N PHE A 116 -3.00 13.08 13.29
CA PHE A 116 -2.86 13.55 11.91
C PHE A 116 -1.67 14.50 11.72
N ASP A 117 -1.28 15.26 12.75
CA ASP A 117 -0.05 16.06 12.71
C ASP A 117 1.18 15.14 12.55
N GLY A 118 1.26 14.08 13.35
CA GLY A 118 2.30 13.05 13.25
C GLY A 118 2.27 12.30 11.92
N TYR A 119 1.08 11.90 11.47
CA TYR A 119 0.89 11.20 10.20
C TYR A 119 1.26 12.08 9.00
N THR A 120 0.87 13.35 9.03
CA THR A 120 1.25 14.34 8.00
C THR A 120 2.76 14.56 7.96
N ALA A 121 3.41 14.68 9.12
CA ALA A 121 4.87 14.80 9.19
C ALA A 121 5.56 13.57 8.57
N PHE A 122 5.08 12.35 8.88
CA PHE A 122 5.56 11.11 8.31
C PHE A 122 5.39 11.08 6.78
N GLN A 123 4.19 11.35 6.26
CA GLN A 123 3.92 11.32 4.83
C GLN A 123 4.70 12.41 4.07
N THR A 124 4.82 13.60 4.64
CA THR A 124 5.56 14.73 4.05
C THR A 124 7.07 14.46 4.01
N HIS A 125 7.63 13.80 5.04
CA HIS A 125 9.03 13.37 5.04
C HIS A 125 9.32 12.45 3.84
N PHE A 126 8.54 11.39 3.65
CA PHE A 126 8.73 10.49 2.51
C PHE A 126 8.37 11.13 1.17
N ALA A 127 7.47 12.08 1.15
CA ALA A 127 7.15 12.86 -0.05
C ALA A 127 8.35 13.71 -0.51
N ALA A 128 9.04 14.38 0.41
CA ALA A 128 10.25 15.14 0.11
C ALA A 128 11.39 14.24 -0.41
N LEU A 129 11.59 13.08 0.20
CA LEU A 129 12.53 12.08 -0.29
C LEU A 129 12.12 11.50 -1.65
N ALA A 130 10.83 11.27 -1.86
CA ALA A 130 10.28 10.80 -3.13
C ALA A 130 10.53 11.81 -4.26
N GLN A 131 10.38 13.11 -3.98
CA GLN A 131 10.73 14.18 -4.91
C GLN A 131 12.22 14.13 -5.28
N GLN A 132 13.08 14.03 -4.28
CA GLN A 132 14.53 13.91 -4.48
C GLN A 132 14.90 12.67 -5.29
N ALA A 133 14.27 11.53 -5.00
CA ALA A 133 14.51 10.27 -5.67
C ALA A 133 13.83 10.18 -7.04
N GLY A 134 12.97 11.12 -7.44
CA GLY A 134 12.21 11.07 -8.69
C GLY A 134 11.28 9.85 -8.74
N ILE A 135 10.50 9.64 -7.69
CA ILE A 135 9.49 8.58 -7.60
C ILE A 135 8.29 8.97 -8.46
N GLU A 136 7.75 8.02 -9.20
CA GLU A 136 6.62 8.26 -10.12
C GLU A 136 5.28 8.33 -9.39
N LEU A 137 5.08 7.50 -8.36
CA LEU A 137 3.84 7.40 -7.59
C LEU A 137 4.12 7.24 -6.10
N LEU A 138 3.54 8.13 -5.30
CA LEU A 138 3.53 8.03 -3.84
C LEU A 138 2.13 7.62 -3.38
N ILE A 139 2.03 6.48 -2.69
CA ILE A 139 0.77 5.93 -2.20
C ILE A 139 0.65 6.29 -0.71
N LEU A 140 -0.25 7.23 -0.39
CA LEU A 140 -0.42 7.77 0.96
C LEU A 140 -1.22 6.81 1.83
N GLY A 141 -0.53 5.92 2.52
CA GLY A 141 -1.16 4.95 3.42
C GLY A 141 -1.72 3.71 2.71
N CYS A 142 -2.03 2.76 3.54
CA CYS A 142 -2.54 1.46 3.17
C CYS A 142 -3.59 1.04 4.20
N GLU A 143 -4.83 0.80 3.76
CA GLU A 143 -5.90 0.22 4.58
C GLU A 143 -6.16 0.98 5.90
N MET A 144 -6.18 2.30 5.85
CA MET A 144 -6.40 3.16 7.02
C MET A 144 -7.90 3.33 7.33
N THR A 145 -8.67 2.24 7.26
CA THR A 145 -10.13 2.18 7.13
C THR A 145 -10.89 3.08 8.09
N LYS A 146 -10.54 3.06 9.40
CA LYS A 146 -11.25 3.88 10.39
C LYS A 146 -10.82 5.35 10.40
N THR A 147 -9.80 5.73 9.66
CA THR A 147 -9.40 7.13 9.51
C THR A 147 -10.04 7.79 8.28
N GLU A 148 -10.57 7.00 7.33
CA GLU A 148 -10.99 7.47 6.01
C GLU A 148 -12.14 8.47 6.06
N HIS A 149 -13.00 8.40 7.08
CA HIS A 149 -14.10 9.36 7.29
C HIS A 149 -13.62 10.77 7.72
N ARG A 150 -12.37 10.89 8.15
CA ARG A 150 -11.73 12.16 8.53
C ARG A 150 -11.28 12.94 7.28
N GLU A 151 -12.26 13.33 6.48
CA GLU A 151 -12.02 13.92 5.15
C GLU A 151 -11.17 15.20 5.21
N GLU A 152 -11.43 16.10 6.15
CA GLU A 152 -10.73 17.37 6.27
C GLU A 152 -9.24 17.17 6.58
N GLU A 153 -8.93 16.27 7.50
CA GLU A 153 -7.56 15.95 7.89
C GLU A 153 -6.82 15.22 6.77
N TRP A 154 -7.47 14.30 6.06
CA TRP A 154 -6.86 13.66 4.88
C TRP A 154 -6.56 14.67 3.77
N ARG A 155 -7.48 15.60 3.50
CA ARG A 155 -7.24 16.66 2.50
C ARG A 155 -6.10 17.58 2.92
N ALA A 156 -5.98 17.92 4.20
CA ALA A 156 -4.86 18.70 4.72
C ALA A 156 -3.52 17.96 4.59
N CYS A 157 -3.49 16.66 4.91
CA CYS A 157 -2.32 15.80 4.74
C CYS A 157 -1.90 15.74 3.25
N ILE A 158 -2.83 15.48 2.34
CA ILE A 158 -2.57 15.46 0.89
C ILE A 158 -2.05 16.81 0.40
N SER A 159 -2.60 17.92 0.87
CA SER A 159 -2.13 19.27 0.53
C SER A 159 -0.69 19.52 1.01
N SER A 160 -0.35 19.04 2.21
CA SER A 160 1.01 19.13 2.75
C SER A 160 1.99 18.31 1.92
N VAL A 161 1.63 17.09 1.53
CA VAL A 161 2.43 16.25 0.62
C VAL A 161 2.67 16.96 -0.70
N ARG A 162 1.63 17.53 -1.32
CA ARG A 162 1.73 18.25 -2.60
C ARG A 162 2.56 19.52 -2.52
N SER A 163 2.80 20.07 -1.33
CA SER A 163 3.70 21.23 -1.16
C SER A 163 5.18 20.89 -1.36
N VAL A 164 5.55 19.60 -1.32
CA VAL A 164 6.94 19.12 -1.41
C VAL A 164 7.15 18.03 -2.48
N TYR A 165 6.08 17.57 -3.13
CA TYR A 165 6.13 16.49 -4.11
C TYR A 165 5.22 16.79 -5.31
N ASP A 166 5.80 16.85 -6.51
CA ASP A 166 5.13 17.15 -7.77
C ASP A 166 4.62 15.91 -8.52
N GLY A 167 5.01 14.72 -8.07
CA GLY A 167 4.61 13.45 -8.70
C GLY A 167 3.16 13.07 -8.40
N ALA A 168 2.73 11.95 -8.98
CA ALA A 168 1.38 11.45 -8.76
C ALA A 168 1.19 10.91 -7.33
N VAL A 169 0.01 11.16 -6.77
CA VAL A 169 -0.39 10.73 -5.44
C VAL A 169 -1.54 9.73 -5.54
N ALA A 170 -1.45 8.63 -4.80
CA ALA A 170 -2.51 7.63 -4.67
C ALA A 170 -2.87 7.38 -3.20
N TYR A 171 -3.95 6.66 -2.98
CA TYR A 171 -4.29 6.04 -1.71
C TYR A 171 -4.72 4.59 -1.94
N ASN A 172 -4.30 3.68 -1.04
CA ASN A 172 -4.67 2.27 -1.06
C ASN A 172 -5.70 1.99 0.05
N CYS A 173 -6.99 1.96 -0.28
CA CYS A 173 -8.01 1.54 0.67
C CYS A 173 -8.05 0.01 0.83
N ASP A 174 -8.68 -0.47 1.90
CA ASP A 174 -8.97 -1.89 2.04
C ASP A 174 -10.01 -2.35 1.01
N LYS A 175 -9.99 -3.65 0.68
CA LYS A 175 -11.03 -4.27 -0.15
C LYS A 175 -12.41 -4.00 0.45
N TYR A 176 -13.40 -3.82 -0.40
CA TYR A 176 -14.78 -3.42 -0.06
C TYR A 176 -14.90 -1.98 0.49
N GLY A 177 -13.79 -1.27 0.76
CA GLY A 177 -13.74 0.11 1.26
C GLY A 177 -13.87 1.18 0.17
N GLU A 178 -13.75 0.82 -1.11
CA GLU A 178 -13.59 1.77 -2.22
C GLU A 178 -14.73 2.79 -2.33
N ALA A 179 -15.94 2.42 -1.91
CA ALA A 179 -17.11 3.30 -1.94
C ALA A 179 -17.17 4.28 -0.76
N PHE A 180 -16.37 4.07 0.29
CA PHE A 180 -16.45 4.81 1.54
C PHE A 180 -15.38 5.88 1.71
N VAL A 181 -14.40 5.97 0.83
CA VAL A 181 -13.42 7.05 0.80
C VAL A 181 -14.02 8.30 0.16
N PRO A 182 -14.31 9.38 0.92
CA PRO A 182 -15.04 10.54 0.40
C PRO A 182 -14.16 11.51 -0.39
N TRP A 183 -12.84 11.37 -0.34
CA TRP A 183 -11.84 12.29 -0.90
C TRP A 183 -11.04 11.70 -2.08
N TRP A 184 -11.63 10.78 -2.86
CA TRP A 184 -10.98 10.26 -4.08
C TRP A 184 -10.60 11.35 -5.08
N ASP A 185 -11.32 12.48 -5.09
CA ASP A 185 -10.99 13.63 -5.93
C ASP A 185 -9.65 14.29 -5.58
N ALA A 186 -9.17 14.17 -4.34
CA ALA A 186 -7.92 14.77 -3.86
C ALA A 186 -6.65 14.04 -4.32
N VAL A 187 -6.73 12.77 -4.69
CA VAL A 187 -5.61 11.96 -5.20
C VAL A 187 -5.66 11.84 -6.73
N ASP A 188 -4.55 11.45 -7.37
CA ASP A 188 -4.46 11.29 -8.82
C ASP A 188 -4.82 9.88 -9.26
N VAL A 189 -4.58 8.89 -8.40
CA VAL A 189 -4.79 7.47 -8.68
C VAL A 189 -5.54 6.83 -7.51
N MET A 190 -6.60 6.09 -7.82
CA MET A 190 -7.29 5.25 -6.86
C MET A 190 -6.57 3.90 -6.77
N ALA A 191 -6.38 3.39 -5.56
CA ALA A 191 -5.86 2.05 -5.36
C ALA A 191 -6.61 1.32 -4.24
N SER A 192 -6.58 0.01 -4.27
CA SER A 192 -7.23 -0.86 -3.29
C SER A 192 -6.42 -2.13 -3.08
N SER A 193 -6.73 -2.89 -2.03
CA SER A 193 -6.23 -4.23 -1.80
C SER A 193 -7.15 -5.25 -2.46
N GLY A 194 -6.61 -6.09 -3.35
CA GLY A 194 -7.36 -7.00 -4.23
C GLY A 194 -7.47 -8.44 -3.71
N TYR A 195 -7.54 -8.64 -2.40
CA TYR A 195 -7.62 -9.99 -1.79
C TYR A 195 -9.04 -10.56 -1.80
N TYR A 196 -9.61 -10.76 -2.99
CA TYR A 196 -10.95 -11.34 -3.12
C TYR A 196 -10.91 -12.86 -3.25
N PRO A 197 -11.93 -13.57 -2.72
CA PRO A 197 -12.10 -15.00 -3.00
C PRO A 197 -12.04 -15.29 -4.49
N VAL A 198 -11.39 -16.40 -4.88
CA VAL A 198 -11.14 -16.76 -6.27
C VAL A 198 -12.41 -16.70 -7.15
N ASP A 199 -13.53 -17.15 -6.61
CA ASP A 199 -14.80 -17.20 -7.33
C ASP A 199 -15.55 -15.85 -7.36
N ALA A 200 -15.08 -14.84 -6.58
CA ALA A 200 -15.71 -13.52 -6.45
C ALA A 200 -14.88 -12.38 -7.07
N ILE A 201 -13.71 -12.67 -7.65
CA ILE A 201 -12.82 -11.63 -8.22
C ILE A 201 -13.57 -10.80 -9.27
N GLY A 202 -14.24 -11.46 -10.24
CA GLY A 202 -14.94 -10.78 -11.31
C GLY A 202 -16.09 -9.89 -10.82
N GLU A 203 -16.90 -10.39 -9.90
CA GLU A 203 -18.01 -9.64 -9.29
C GLU A 203 -17.51 -8.39 -8.57
N ASN A 204 -16.43 -8.51 -7.80
CA ASN A 204 -15.86 -7.38 -7.09
C ASN A 204 -15.27 -6.33 -8.04
N LEU A 205 -14.63 -6.74 -9.12
CA LEU A 205 -14.18 -5.80 -10.15
C LEU A 205 -15.36 -5.06 -10.79
N ASP A 206 -16.45 -5.75 -11.08
CA ASP A 206 -17.65 -5.13 -11.65
C ASP A 206 -18.34 -4.18 -10.66
N ARG A 207 -18.23 -4.43 -9.34
CA ARG A 207 -18.68 -3.53 -8.27
C ARG A 207 -17.85 -2.25 -8.20
N ILE A 208 -16.52 -2.34 -8.39
CA ILE A 208 -15.59 -1.20 -8.32
C ILE A 208 -15.72 -0.31 -9.56
N ARG A 209 -15.97 -0.88 -10.73
CA ARG A 209 -15.98 -0.17 -12.01
C ARG A 209 -16.80 1.13 -12.02
N PRO A 210 -18.07 1.18 -11.55
CA PRO A 210 -18.84 2.44 -11.54
C PRO A 210 -18.21 3.54 -10.69
N LEU A 211 -17.49 3.19 -9.61
CA LEU A 211 -16.80 4.14 -8.76
C LEU A 211 -15.62 4.77 -9.51
N VAL A 212 -14.84 3.95 -10.20
CA VAL A 212 -13.68 4.38 -10.99
C VAL A 212 -14.14 5.26 -12.16
N GLU A 213 -15.20 4.87 -12.87
CA GLU A 213 -15.77 5.66 -13.95
C GLU A 213 -16.32 7.00 -13.45
N LYS A 214 -17.00 7.02 -12.31
CA LYS A 214 -17.48 8.27 -11.68
C LYS A 214 -16.34 9.19 -11.24
N ALA A 215 -15.30 8.63 -10.65
CA ALA A 215 -14.12 9.40 -10.22
C ALA A 215 -13.28 9.89 -11.42
N ALA A 216 -13.40 9.25 -12.58
CA ALA A 216 -12.61 9.51 -13.79
C ALA A 216 -11.10 9.45 -13.54
N LYS A 217 -10.64 8.54 -12.67
CA LYS A 217 -9.24 8.37 -12.28
C LYS A 217 -8.74 6.97 -12.63
N PRO A 218 -7.44 6.79 -12.90
CA PRO A 218 -6.84 5.48 -12.99
C PRO A 218 -7.05 4.69 -11.68
N PHE A 219 -7.23 3.37 -11.81
CA PHE A 219 -7.34 2.46 -10.68
C PHE A 219 -6.44 1.25 -10.88
N PHE A 220 -5.76 0.80 -9.81
CA PHE A 220 -5.00 -0.45 -9.78
C PHE A 220 -5.05 -1.09 -8.40
N PHE A 221 -4.75 -2.38 -8.30
CA PHE A 221 -4.53 -3.00 -7.01
C PHE A 221 -3.09 -2.75 -6.55
N ALA A 222 -2.93 -1.92 -5.50
CA ALA A 222 -1.61 -1.69 -4.89
C ALA A 222 -1.15 -2.88 -4.02
N GLU A 223 -2.09 -3.77 -3.70
CA GLU A 223 -1.85 -5.07 -3.09
C GLU A 223 -2.81 -6.10 -3.67
N ALA A 224 -2.31 -7.29 -3.97
CA ALA A 224 -3.11 -8.45 -4.29
C ALA A 224 -2.25 -9.70 -4.08
N GLY A 225 -2.84 -10.77 -3.55
CA GLY A 225 -2.07 -11.97 -3.30
C GLY A 225 -2.92 -13.11 -2.76
N CYS A 226 -2.31 -14.29 -2.73
CA CYS A 226 -2.90 -15.49 -2.18
C CYS A 226 -1.78 -16.36 -1.62
N MET A 227 -1.87 -16.73 -0.36
CA MET A 227 -0.87 -17.58 0.26
C MET A 227 -0.78 -18.95 -0.41
N ARG A 228 0.41 -19.55 -0.33
CA ARG A 228 0.68 -20.92 -0.78
C ARG A 228 0.15 -21.95 0.22
N MET A 229 -1.14 -21.86 0.57
CA MET A 229 -1.77 -22.72 1.58
C MET A 229 -3.13 -23.18 1.06
N ARG A 230 -3.48 -24.45 1.34
CA ARG A 230 -4.80 -24.99 1.02
C ARG A 230 -5.90 -24.20 1.73
N GLY A 231 -6.92 -23.78 0.98
CA GLY A 231 -8.01 -22.96 1.48
C GLY A 231 -7.79 -21.45 1.27
N SER A 232 -6.57 -21.01 1.00
CA SER A 232 -6.24 -19.57 0.88
C SER A 232 -6.94 -18.88 -0.28
N ALA A 233 -7.26 -19.60 -1.37
CA ALA A 233 -7.96 -19.01 -2.51
C ALA A 233 -9.38 -18.51 -2.17
N GLN A 234 -9.99 -18.98 -1.09
CA GLN A 234 -11.29 -18.50 -0.60
C GLN A 234 -11.16 -17.39 0.45
N VAL A 235 -10.02 -17.31 1.12
CA VAL A 235 -9.71 -16.32 2.17
C VAL A 235 -8.30 -15.75 1.98
N PRO A 236 -7.99 -15.14 0.83
CA PRO A 236 -6.60 -14.84 0.44
C PRO A 236 -5.87 -13.86 1.35
N ASN A 237 -6.60 -13.14 2.19
CA ASN A 237 -6.06 -12.22 3.20
C ASN A 237 -6.11 -12.77 4.64
N ASP A 238 -6.37 -14.05 4.83
CA ASP A 238 -6.31 -14.66 6.16
C ASP A 238 -4.90 -15.18 6.45
N TRP A 239 -4.03 -14.29 6.90
CA TRP A 239 -2.63 -14.60 7.24
C TRP A 239 -2.49 -15.52 8.45
N THR A 240 -3.58 -15.88 9.12
CA THR A 240 -3.60 -16.85 10.22
C THR A 240 -3.86 -18.28 9.76
N LEU A 241 -4.25 -18.45 8.49
CA LEU A 241 -4.52 -19.77 7.92
C LEU A 241 -3.29 -20.65 7.99
N GLN A 242 -3.48 -21.84 8.53
CA GLN A 242 -2.45 -22.87 8.63
C GLN A 242 -2.91 -24.11 7.89
N GLY A 243 -1.98 -24.82 7.25
CA GLY A 243 -2.32 -26.03 6.50
C GLY A 243 -1.16 -26.51 5.66
N GLU A 244 -1.47 -27.43 4.75
CA GLU A 244 -0.49 -27.95 3.79
C GLU A 244 -0.26 -26.92 2.67
N PRO A 245 0.99 -26.76 2.20
CA PRO A 245 1.26 -25.97 1.00
C PRO A 245 0.48 -26.49 -0.19
N ASP A 246 -0.10 -25.59 -0.98
CA ASP A 246 -0.87 -25.90 -2.18
C ASP A 246 -0.57 -24.89 -3.31
N ASP A 247 0.40 -25.26 -4.15
CA ASP A 247 0.83 -24.45 -5.29
C ASP A 247 -0.25 -24.35 -6.38
N GLU A 248 -1.06 -25.40 -6.54
CA GLU A 248 -2.11 -25.43 -7.56
C GLU A 248 -3.24 -24.47 -7.19
N GLU A 249 -3.60 -24.42 -5.91
CA GLU A 249 -4.61 -23.49 -5.42
C GLU A 249 -4.15 -22.03 -5.54
N GLN A 250 -2.92 -21.73 -5.14
CA GLN A 250 -2.34 -20.42 -5.30
C GLN A 250 -2.30 -20.01 -6.78
N ASN A 251 -1.82 -20.90 -7.65
CA ASN A 251 -1.76 -20.66 -9.09
C ASN A 251 -3.15 -20.40 -9.70
N ARG A 252 -4.17 -21.17 -9.29
CA ARG A 252 -5.55 -20.97 -9.73
C ARG A 252 -6.07 -19.57 -9.38
N TRP A 253 -5.73 -19.07 -8.18
CA TRP A 253 -6.12 -17.74 -7.75
C TRP A 253 -5.47 -16.66 -8.62
N TYR A 254 -4.15 -16.75 -8.87
CA TYR A 254 -3.45 -15.80 -9.75
C TYR A 254 -3.96 -15.85 -11.19
N GLN A 255 -4.22 -17.03 -11.72
CA GLN A 255 -4.81 -17.18 -13.06
C GLN A 255 -6.19 -16.51 -13.15
N ALA A 256 -7.04 -16.68 -12.13
CA ALA A 256 -8.34 -16.04 -12.08
C ALA A 256 -8.24 -14.51 -12.01
N LEU A 257 -7.30 -13.98 -11.20
CA LEU A 257 -7.04 -12.55 -11.14
C LEU A 257 -6.59 -12.00 -12.50
N PHE A 258 -5.59 -12.61 -13.13
CA PHE A 258 -5.06 -12.12 -14.40
C PHE A 258 -6.10 -12.22 -15.52
N ALA A 259 -6.84 -13.30 -15.63
CA ALA A 259 -7.93 -13.44 -16.60
C ALA A 259 -9.04 -12.38 -16.39
N ALA A 260 -9.36 -12.07 -15.13
CA ALA A 260 -10.32 -11.02 -14.82
C ALA A 260 -9.80 -9.62 -15.19
N MET A 261 -8.50 -9.37 -15.04
CA MET A 261 -7.85 -8.11 -15.43
C MET A 261 -7.81 -7.94 -16.96
N GLU A 262 -7.48 -8.98 -17.72
CA GLU A 262 -7.42 -8.92 -19.19
C GLU A 262 -8.72 -8.45 -19.83
N THR A 263 -9.86 -8.79 -19.23
CA THR A 263 -11.20 -8.40 -19.73
C THR A 263 -11.66 -7.02 -19.24
N ARG A 264 -10.85 -6.32 -18.43
CA ARG A 264 -11.22 -5.06 -17.77
C ARG A 264 -10.15 -3.97 -17.96
N PRO A 265 -10.07 -3.33 -19.14
CA PRO A 265 -8.98 -2.38 -19.47
C PRO A 265 -8.99 -1.10 -18.61
N TRP A 266 -10.04 -0.84 -17.83
CA TRP A 266 -10.08 0.24 -16.87
C TRP A 266 -9.20 -0.05 -15.64
N LEU A 267 -8.97 -1.32 -15.30
CA LEU A 267 -8.05 -1.75 -14.24
C LEU A 267 -6.61 -1.68 -14.77
N ARG A 268 -5.81 -0.83 -14.16
CA ARG A 268 -4.43 -0.52 -14.59
C ARG A 268 -3.37 -1.44 -14.00
N GLY A 269 -3.75 -2.64 -13.60
CA GLY A 269 -2.82 -3.65 -13.14
C GLY A 269 -2.90 -3.95 -11.64
N ALA A 270 -1.89 -4.67 -11.16
CA ALA A 270 -1.76 -5.03 -9.76
C ALA A 270 -0.29 -5.08 -9.34
N ALA A 271 -0.04 -4.80 -8.07
CA ALA A 271 1.22 -5.13 -7.40
C ALA A 271 0.96 -6.29 -6.43
N LEU A 272 1.64 -7.40 -6.65
CA LEU A 272 1.45 -8.60 -5.85
C LEU A 272 2.13 -8.42 -4.49
N TRP A 273 1.47 -8.99 -3.47
CA TRP A 273 1.97 -9.05 -2.12
C TRP A 273 2.23 -10.51 -1.77
N ASP A 274 3.45 -10.80 -1.30
CA ASP A 274 3.87 -12.12 -0.85
C ASP A 274 4.54 -12.05 0.52
#